data_cb1bd6dbf6972c7ab0333765bdb07ff3
#
_entry.id   cb1bd6dbf6972c7ab0333765bdb07ff3
#
_cell.length_a   1.000
_cell.length_b   1.000
_cell.length_c   1.000
_cell.angle_alpha   90.00
_cell.angle_beta   90.00
_cell.angle_gamma   90.00
#
_symmetry.space_group_name_H-M   'P 1'
#
loop_
_entity.id
_entity.type
_entity.pdbx_description
1 polymer ?
#
loop_
_entity_poly.entity_id
_entity_poly.type
_entity_poly.pdbx_seq_one_letter_code
_entity_poly.pdbx_strand_id
1 'polypeptide(L)'
;MSVLLSGGSIVRSLEPARIDRGDLLVVDGRVADAVPASAAAGDATRIDCSGCLVVPGNVCAHAHAYSALARGMPYRLPAPASFLEILQRIWWRLDRALEPETIRASALVAAHEALLSGTTTLVDHHASPSAIDGSLDIVAEAFEEVGLRGVLCYETSDRDGANRAREGVEENRRFLQRVAEGRWPLARGMVGAHASFTLSDETLAECVAVARQAKVGIHLHVAEDAIDEADAVARSGHRAVQRLHAAGALDERALLAHAVHIDPAEAELIRATRATVAHNPRSNMHNGVGRTPLAWLAGRVALGTDGISGDMFEEARSAYLRRREEDLETDPGIGLALLSRGAALAGRTFGEPQLGRLEAGAPADLVVLDYAAPTPMQPAALAAHWTFGIGALHVRDVMVGGELIVRDHRSTRIDAQEIGLEARRAASRLWERMDRIGPHGFAPSRLLSTVGGE
;
A
#
# COMPACT_ATOMS: atom_id res chain seq x y z
N MET A 1 -16.14 24.36 2.10
CA MET A 1 -16.96 23.87 0.95
C MET A 1 -17.88 22.77 1.48
N SER A 2 -19.17 22.77 1.06
CA SER A 2 -20.11 21.76 1.55
C SER A 2 -20.59 20.87 0.41
N VAL A 3 -20.63 19.56 0.63
CA VAL A 3 -21.11 18.53 -0.32
C VAL A 3 -22.15 17.67 0.37
N LEU A 4 -23.31 17.52 -0.26
CA LEU A 4 -24.40 16.67 0.22
C LEU A 4 -24.54 15.45 -0.69
N LEU A 5 -24.22 14.26 -0.18
CA LEU A 5 -24.51 12.98 -0.82
C LEU A 5 -25.91 12.54 -0.36
N SER A 6 -26.88 12.46 -1.29
CA SER A 6 -28.28 12.27 -0.94
C SER A 6 -28.84 10.93 -1.37
N GLY A 7 -29.67 10.32 -0.52
CA GLY A 7 -30.49 9.14 -0.81
C GLY A 7 -29.75 7.80 -0.87
N GLY A 8 -28.51 7.73 -0.40
CA GLY A 8 -27.67 6.54 -0.47
C GLY A 8 -27.85 5.54 0.67
N SER A 9 -27.28 4.35 0.50
CA SER A 9 -26.96 3.43 1.59
C SER A 9 -25.54 3.75 2.07
N ILE A 10 -25.38 4.24 3.32
CA ILE A 10 -24.12 4.77 3.84
C ILE A 10 -23.50 3.74 4.78
N VAL A 11 -22.34 3.19 4.41
CA VAL A 11 -21.54 2.31 5.26
C VAL A 11 -20.71 3.18 6.20
N ARG A 12 -21.17 3.30 7.45
CA ARG A 12 -20.47 4.10 8.48
C ARG A 12 -19.12 3.51 8.87
N SER A 13 -19.03 2.18 8.90
CA SER A 13 -17.82 1.43 9.21
C SER A 13 -17.86 0.05 8.56
N LEU A 14 -16.66 -0.48 8.21
CA LEU A 14 -16.52 -1.83 7.67
C LEU A 14 -16.47 -2.90 8.77
N GLU A 15 -15.85 -2.56 9.92
CA GLU A 15 -15.66 -3.49 11.05
C GLU A 15 -15.81 -2.75 12.38
N PRO A 16 -16.86 -3.03 13.21
CA PRO A 16 -18.05 -3.80 12.80
C PRO A 16 -18.83 -3.09 11.69
N ALA A 17 -19.46 -3.87 10.81
CA ALA A 17 -20.23 -3.32 9.70
C ALA A 17 -21.45 -2.54 10.22
N ARG A 18 -21.59 -1.28 9.79
CA ARG A 18 -22.76 -0.44 10.09
C ARG A 18 -23.23 0.26 8.82
N ILE A 19 -24.52 0.17 8.53
CA ILE A 19 -25.14 0.76 7.34
C ILE A 19 -26.37 1.55 7.75
N ASP A 20 -26.43 2.81 7.32
CA ASP A 20 -27.61 3.68 7.44
C ASP A 20 -28.12 4.01 6.03
N ARG A 21 -29.41 4.41 5.95
CA ARG A 21 -29.99 4.96 4.72
C ARG A 21 -30.28 6.44 4.92
N GLY A 22 -29.97 7.25 3.92
CA GLY A 22 -30.25 8.66 3.96
C GLY A 22 -29.15 9.51 3.31
N ASP A 23 -28.92 10.66 3.90
CA ASP A 23 -28.00 11.67 3.40
C ASP A 23 -26.72 11.72 4.24
N LEU A 24 -25.60 12.07 3.60
CA LEU A 24 -24.32 12.34 4.24
C LEU A 24 -23.88 13.75 3.85
N LEU A 25 -23.65 14.62 4.82
CA LEU A 25 -23.12 15.94 4.60
C LEU A 25 -21.62 15.99 4.90
N VAL A 26 -20.86 16.56 3.98
CA VAL A 26 -19.43 16.87 4.16
C VAL A 26 -19.28 18.37 4.24
N VAL A 27 -18.61 18.86 5.27
CA VAL A 27 -18.29 20.29 5.48
C VAL A 27 -16.81 20.42 5.76
N ASP A 28 -16.13 21.27 5.01
CA ASP A 28 -14.69 21.56 5.18
C ASP A 28 -13.82 20.31 5.31
N GLY A 29 -14.10 19.33 4.45
CA GLY A 29 -13.34 18.10 4.35
C GLY A 29 -13.69 17.02 5.37
N ARG A 30 -14.73 17.24 6.19
CA ARG A 30 -15.12 16.29 7.24
C ARG A 30 -16.61 15.93 7.17
N VAL A 31 -16.94 14.74 7.63
CA VAL A 31 -18.30 14.28 7.78
C VAL A 31 -18.98 15.09 8.88
N ALA A 32 -20.14 15.70 8.60
CA ALA A 32 -20.90 16.47 9.57
C ALA A 32 -21.73 15.56 10.50
N ASP A 33 -22.05 16.08 11.70
CA ASP A 33 -22.88 15.38 12.71
C ASP A 33 -24.31 15.11 12.24
N ALA A 34 -24.89 16.06 11.50
CA ALA A 34 -26.25 15.99 11.00
C ALA A 34 -26.38 16.77 9.69
N VAL A 35 -27.42 16.44 8.93
CA VAL A 35 -27.82 17.19 7.75
C VAL A 35 -28.90 18.20 8.17
N PRO A 36 -28.58 19.48 8.38
CA PRO A 36 -29.58 20.47 8.75
C PRO A 36 -30.54 20.72 7.58
N ALA A 37 -31.78 21.08 7.88
CA ALA A 37 -32.82 21.39 6.88
C ALA A 37 -32.37 22.49 5.88
N SER A 38 -31.51 23.41 6.32
CA SER A 38 -30.92 24.44 5.47
C SER A 38 -29.92 23.89 4.44
N ALA A 39 -29.17 22.82 4.75
CA ALA A 39 -28.28 22.19 3.79
C ALA A 39 -29.07 21.42 2.70
N ALA A 40 -30.27 20.99 3.00
CA ALA A 40 -31.19 20.44 2.00
C ALA A 40 -31.73 21.51 1.03
N ALA A 41 -31.70 22.78 1.41
CA ALA A 41 -32.26 23.92 0.66
C ALA A 41 -31.23 24.93 0.14
N GLY A 42 -29.92 24.77 0.45
CA GLY A 42 -28.92 25.82 0.29
C GLY A 42 -27.69 25.43 -0.57
N ASP A 43 -26.58 26.14 -0.36
CA ASP A 43 -25.40 26.24 -1.21
C ASP A 43 -24.48 24.99 -1.29
N ALA A 44 -24.91 23.80 -0.80
CA ALA A 44 -24.11 22.58 -0.89
C ALA A 44 -24.15 21.98 -2.30
N THR A 45 -22.98 21.59 -2.83
CA THR A 45 -22.93 20.77 -4.04
C THR A 45 -23.62 19.43 -3.77
N ARG A 46 -24.61 19.08 -4.59
CA ARG A 46 -25.37 17.83 -4.44
C ARG A 46 -24.84 16.72 -5.31
N ILE A 47 -24.72 15.53 -4.72
CA ILE A 47 -24.44 14.27 -5.42
C ILE A 47 -25.60 13.32 -5.12
N ASP A 48 -26.37 12.95 -6.15
CA ASP A 48 -27.41 11.95 -6.01
C ASP A 48 -26.76 10.57 -5.87
N CYS A 49 -27.03 9.93 -4.72
CA CYS A 49 -26.56 8.58 -4.40
C CYS A 49 -27.73 7.59 -4.31
N SER A 50 -28.93 7.94 -4.82
CA SER A 50 -30.09 7.05 -4.85
C SER A 50 -29.76 5.74 -5.54
N GLY A 51 -29.91 4.61 -4.82
CA GLY A 51 -29.52 3.29 -5.30
C GLY A 51 -28.04 2.96 -5.18
N CYS A 52 -27.19 3.89 -4.79
CA CYS A 52 -25.75 3.69 -4.59
C CYS A 52 -25.41 3.27 -3.15
N LEU A 53 -24.21 2.69 -3.02
CA LEU A 53 -23.58 2.44 -1.73
C LEU A 53 -22.45 3.45 -1.53
N VAL A 54 -22.48 4.22 -0.43
CA VAL A 54 -21.39 5.12 -0.04
C VAL A 54 -20.56 4.44 1.02
N VAL A 55 -19.28 4.23 0.74
CA VAL A 55 -18.37 3.48 1.62
C VAL A 55 -17.12 4.32 1.97
N PRO A 56 -16.43 4.05 3.09
CA PRO A 56 -15.11 4.63 3.34
C PRO A 56 -14.14 4.31 2.20
N GLY A 57 -13.24 5.23 1.89
CA GLY A 57 -12.15 4.99 0.95
C GLY A 57 -11.23 3.86 1.40
N ASN A 58 -10.81 3.02 0.45
CA ASN A 58 -9.88 1.93 0.74
C ASN A 58 -8.47 2.46 1.00
N VAL A 59 -7.72 1.71 1.84
CA VAL A 59 -6.30 1.95 2.12
C VAL A 59 -5.51 0.72 1.70
N CYS A 60 -4.52 0.92 0.83
CA CYS A 60 -3.52 -0.09 0.49
C CYS A 60 -2.32 0.08 1.44
N ALA A 61 -2.05 -0.92 2.28
CA ALA A 61 -1.01 -0.83 3.31
C ALA A 61 0.41 -1.12 2.80
N HIS A 62 0.57 -1.57 1.55
CA HIS A 62 1.87 -1.82 0.93
C HIS A 62 1.72 -1.85 -0.58
N ALA A 63 2.46 -0.99 -1.26
CA ALA A 63 2.50 -0.91 -2.72
C ALA A 63 3.88 -0.46 -3.21
N HIS A 64 4.12 -0.70 -4.50
CA HIS A 64 5.30 -0.20 -5.22
C HIS A 64 4.84 0.60 -6.45
N ALA A 65 4.60 1.88 -6.29
CA ALA A 65 4.15 2.75 -7.37
C ALA A 65 5.13 2.76 -8.57
N TYR A 66 6.43 2.56 -8.31
CA TYR A 66 7.45 2.51 -9.36
C TYR A 66 7.26 1.36 -10.34
N SER A 67 6.52 0.31 -9.98
CA SER A 67 6.29 -0.88 -10.82
C SER A 67 5.16 -0.71 -11.83
N ALA A 68 4.37 0.36 -11.79
CA ALA A 68 3.18 0.50 -12.64
C ALA A 68 3.48 0.42 -14.15
N LEU A 69 4.66 0.88 -14.57
CA LEU A 69 5.11 0.79 -15.96
C LEU A 69 5.72 -0.56 -16.36
N ALA A 70 5.77 -1.54 -15.43
CA ALA A 70 6.18 -2.92 -15.76
C ALA A 70 5.06 -3.72 -16.43
N ARG A 71 3.81 -3.24 -16.38
CA ARG A 71 2.67 -3.91 -16.99
C ARG A 71 2.84 -4.03 -18.51
N GLY A 72 2.78 -5.26 -19.01
CA GLY A 72 2.96 -5.55 -20.44
C GLY A 72 4.41 -5.46 -20.92
N MET A 73 5.37 -5.32 -20.02
CA MET A 73 6.80 -5.29 -20.33
C MET A 73 7.23 -6.59 -21.04
N PRO A 74 7.91 -6.49 -22.20
CA PRO A 74 8.43 -7.68 -22.88
C PRO A 74 9.54 -8.31 -22.04
N TYR A 75 9.40 -9.60 -21.75
CA TYR A 75 10.37 -10.34 -20.98
C TYR A 75 11.41 -11.02 -21.89
N ARG A 76 12.68 -10.61 -21.82
CA ARG A 76 13.73 -11.06 -22.73
C ARG A 76 14.78 -11.98 -22.11
N LEU A 77 14.70 -12.21 -20.80
CA LEU A 77 15.56 -13.15 -20.09
C LEU A 77 14.88 -14.52 -19.92
N PRO A 78 15.64 -15.59 -19.61
CA PRO A 78 15.03 -16.86 -19.19
C PRO A 78 14.09 -16.64 -18.02
N ALA A 79 12.92 -17.31 -18.04
CA ALA A 79 11.95 -17.22 -16.95
C ALA A 79 12.62 -17.53 -15.61
N PRO A 80 12.33 -16.74 -14.54
CA PRO A 80 12.88 -17.01 -13.22
C PRO A 80 12.31 -18.33 -12.67
N ALA A 81 13.18 -19.12 -12.04
CA ALA A 81 12.82 -20.39 -11.43
C ALA A 81 12.71 -20.33 -9.89
N SER A 82 13.02 -19.17 -9.30
CA SER A 82 12.95 -18.93 -7.86
C SER A 82 12.61 -17.47 -7.57
N PHE A 83 12.19 -17.21 -6.33
CA PHE A 83 11.91 -15.84 -5.87
C PHE A 83 13.16 -14.94 -6.01
N LEU A 84 14.34 -15.40 -5.62
CA LEU A 84 15.57 -14.62 -5.79
C LEU A 84 15.84 -14.27 -7.26
N GLU A 85 15.58 -15.20 -8.19
CA GLU A 85 15.72 -14.90 -9.62
C GLU A 85 14.67 -13.90 -10.13
N ILE A 86 13.45 -13.87 -9.55
CA ILE A 86 12.45 -12.81 -9.81
C ILE A 86 13.03 -11.46 -9.43
N LEU A 87 13.63 -11.34 -8.25
CA LEU A 87 14.28 -10.11 -7.80
C LEU A 87 15.45 -9.74 -8.72
N GLN A 88 16.39 -10.64 -8.98
CA GLN A 88 17.61 -10.39 -9.75
C GLN A 88 17.33 -10.08 -11.22
N ARG A 89 16.34 -10.73 -11.85
CA ARG A 89 16.08 -10.66 -13.29
C ARG A 89 14.98 -9.68 -13.66
N ILE A 90 14.08 -9.31 -12.71
CA ILE A 90 12.96 -8.42 -12.97
C ILE A 90 13.08 -7.16 -12.11
N TRP A 91 12.81 -7.25 -10.79
CA TRP A 91 12.60 -6.08 -9.96
C TRP A 91 13.86 -5.24 -9.76
N TRP A 92 15.01 -5.85 -9.45
CA TRP A 92 16.30 -5.14 -9.27
C TRP A 92 16.95 -4.66 -10.59
N ARG A 93 16.38 -5.03 -11.73
CA ARG A 93 16.72 -4.42 -13.02
C ARG A 93 15.79 -3.24 -13.32
N LEU A 94 14.50 -3.40 -13.03
CA LEU A 94 13.50 -2.35 -13.24
C LEU A 94 13.85 -1.12 -12.40
N ASP A 95 14.07 -1.28 -11.10
CA ASP A 95 14.38 -0.18 -10.18
C ASP A 95 15.69 0.55 -10.55
N ARG A 96 16.72 -0.19 -11.02
CA ARG A 96 17.97 0.39 -11.52
C ARG A 96 17.83 1.09 -12.88
N ALA A 97 16.76 0.81 -13.61
CA ALA A 97 16.47 1.46 -14.88
C ALA A 97 15.68 2.77 -14.70
N LEU A 98 15.14 3.03 -13.52
CA LEU A 98 14.33 4.23 -13.24
C LEU A 98 15.17 5.51 -13.32
N GLU A 99 14.53 6.56 -13.82
CA GLU A 99 14.98 7.94 -13.88
C GLU A 99 13.86 8.86 -13.39
N PRO A 100 14.13 10.13 -13.04
CA PRO A 100 13.11 11.06 -12.53
C PRO A 100 11.81 11.09 -13.33
N GLU A 101 11.90 11.13 -14.66
CA GLU A 101 10.73 11.14 -15.55
C GLU A 101 9.93 9.83 -15.48
N THR A 102 10.61 8.68 -15.42
CA THR A 102 9.93 7.37 -15.34
C THR A 102 9.38 7.10 -13.95
N ILE A 103 10.01 7.60 -12.88
CA ILE A 103 9.48 7.59 -11.51
C ILE A 103 8.18 8.38 -11.48
N ARG A 104 8.16 9.64 -12.00
CA ARG A 104 6.98 10.47 -12.05
C ARG A 104 5.84 9.80 -12.81
N ALA A 105 6.10 9.35 -14.05
CA ALA A 105 5.08 8.72 -14.89
C ALA A 105 4.51 7.45 -14.24
N SER A 106 5.34 6.64 -13.60
CA SER A 106 4.90 5.44 -12.88
C SER A 106 4.03 5.79 -11.67
N ALA A 107 4.44 6.79 -10.88
CA ALA A 107 3.69 7.26 -9.72
C ALA A 107 2.32 7.86 -10.11
N LEU A 108 2.25 8.65 -11.20
CA LEU A 108 0.99 9.17 -11.73
C LEU A 108 0.03 8.05 -12.14
N VAL A 109 0.52 7.04 -12.86
CA VAL A 109 -0.30 5.89 -13.27
C VAL A 109 -0.81 5.13 -12.05
N ALA A 110 0.09 4.78 -11.11
CA ALA A 110 -0.28 4.04 -9.90
C ALA A 110 -1.33 4.79 -9.06
N ALA A 111 -1.13 6.10 -8.84
CA ALA A 111 -2.04 6.93 -8.07
C ALA A 111 -3.40 7.10 -8.75
N HIS A 112 -3.40 7.34 -10.07
CA HIS A 112 -4.63 7.48 -10.84
C HIS A 112 -5.47 6.19 -10.84
N GLU A 113 -4.84 5.05 -11.10
CA GLU A 113 -5.53 3.75 -11.09
C GLU A 113 -6.04 3.38 -9.70
N ALA A 114 -5.28 3.69 -8.63
CA ALA A 114 -5.72 3.47 -7.25
C ALA A 114 -7.01 4.24 -6.96
N LEU A 115 -7.07 5.54 -7.32
CA LEU A 115 -8.29 6.34 -7.15
C LEU A 115 -9.47 5.81 -7.95
N LEU A 116 -9.26 5.45 -9.21
CA LEU A 116 -10.32 4.85 -10.04
C LEU A 116 -10.80 3.50 -9.49
N SER A 117 -9.98 2.83 -8.69
CA SER A 117 -10.34 1.60 -7.98
C SER A 117 -10.87 1.84 -6.56
N GLY A 118 -11.16 3.10 -6.17
CA GLY A 118 -11.71 3.45 -4.86
C GLY A 118 -10.70 3.40 -3.70
N THR A 119 -9.40 3.38 -4.01
CA THR A 119 -8.33 3.46 -3.02
C THR A 119 -7.91 4.90 -2.85
N THR A 120 -8.06 5.45 -1.64
CA THR A 120 -7.81 6.85 -1.30
C THR A 120 -6.47 7.10 -0.64
N THR A 121 -5.79 6.03 -0.21
CA THR A 121 -4.47 6.08 0.42
C THR A 121 -3.62 4.91 -0.03
N LEU A 122 -2.39 5.18 -0.48
CA LEU A 122 -1.34 4.19 -0.71
C LEU A 122 -0.21 4.36 0.30
N VAL A 123 0.25 3.24 0.87
CA VAL A 123 1.53 3.17 1.59
C VAL A 123 2.55 2.63 0.60
N ASP A 124 3.36 3.52 0.05
CA ASP A 124 4.30 3.22 -1.04
C ASP A 124 5.71 2.95 -0.53
N HIS A 125 6.34 1.94 -1.11
CA HIS A 125 7.71 1.51 -0.83
C HIS A 125 8.54 1.69 -2.10
N HIS A 126 9.21 2.83 -2.22
CA HIS A 126 9.87 3.27 -3.44
C HIS A 126 11.32 2.81 -3.55
N ALA A 127 11.72 2.30 -4.72
CA ALA A 127 13.10 1.95 -5.06
C ALA A 127 13.52 2.55 -6.39
N SER A 128 14.68 3.23 -6.41
CA SER A 128 15.30 3.78 -7.61
C SER A 128 16.81 4.00 -7.39
N PRO A 129 17.65 2.94 -7.31
CA PRO A 129 19.05 3.08 -6.90
C PRO A 129 19.91 3.90 -7.86
N SER A 130 19.44 4.18 -9.08
CA SER A 130 20.08 5.08 -10.02
C SER A 130 19.63 6.55 -9.90
N ALA A 131 18.59 6.83 -9.12
CA ALA A 131 17.98 8.16 -8.94
C ALA A 131 17.39 8.28 -7.52
N ILE A 132 18.24 8.21 -6.49
CA ILE A 132 17.80 8.18 -5.07
C ILE A 132 17.37 9.56 -4.61
N ASP A 133 18.29 10.53 -4.69
CA ASP A 133 18.08 11.88 -4.17
C ASP A 133 16.88 12.57 -4.82
N GLY A 134 15.93 12.98 -4.01
CA GLY A 134 14.70 13.64 -4.46
C GLY A 134 13.64 12.71 -5.06
N SER A 135 13.85 11.39 -5.09
CA SER A 135 12.89 10.45 -5.67
C SER A 135 11.55 10.43 -4.93
N LEU A 136 11.56 10.52 -3.60
CA LEU A 136 10.34 10.59 -2.80
C LEU A 136 9.56 11.89 -3.01
N ASP A 137 10.24 13.00 -3.32
CA ASP A 137 9.57 14.25 -3.68
C ASP A 137 8.77 14.09 -4.97
N ILE A 138 9.37 13.43 -5.97
CA ILE A 138 8.72 13.17 -7.26
C ILE A 138 7.46 12.33 -7.06
N VAL A 139 7.51 11.30 -6.22
CA VAL A 139 6.35 10.46 -5.91
C VAL A 139 5.29 11.27 -5.15
N ALA A 140 5.70 12.06 -4.15
CA ALA A 140 4.78 12.90 -3.37
C ALA A 140 4.09 13.94 -4.25
N GLU A 141 4.82 14.60 -5.14
CA GLU A 141 4.27 15.58 -6.09
C GLU A 141 3.27 14.94 -7.05
N ALA A 142 3.56 13.74 -7.56
CA ALA A 142 2.64 13.00 -8.41
C ALA A 142 1.34 12.60 -7.66
N PHE A 143 1.45 12.17 -6.41
CA PHE A 143 0.27 11.83 -5.59
C PHE A 143 -0.57 13.06 -5.24
N GLU A 144 0.06 14.19 -4.89
CA GLU A 144 -0.65 15.46 -4.65
C GLU A 144 -1.37 15.94 -5.91
N GLU A 145 -0.74 15.84 -7.08
CA GLU A 145 -1.32 16.26 -8.36
C GLU A 145 -2.59 15.46 -8.66
N VAL A 146 -2.56 14.17 -8.44
CA VAL A 146 -3.72 13.28 -8.65
C VAL A 146 -4.76 13.42 -7.53
N GLY A 147 -4.35 13.84 -6.34
CA GLY A 147 -5.20 13.98 -5.15
C GLY A 147 -5.29 12.72 -4.29
N LEU A 148 -4.25 11.87 -4.31
CA LEU A 148 -4.16 10.66 -3.52
C LEU A 148 -3.37 10.90 -2.23
N ARG A 149 -3.82 10.33 -1.10
CA ARG A 149 -2.97 10.28 0.10
C ARG A 149 -1.84 9.28 -0.08
N GLY A 150 -0.62 9.67 0.33
CA GLY A 150 0.56 8.82 0.31
C GLY A 150 1.23 8.69 1.67
N VAL A 151 1.64 7.49 2.06
CA VAL A 151 2.63 7.27 3.10
C VAL A 151 3.86 6.70 2.40
N LEU A 152 4.93 7.48 2.29
CA LEU A 152 6.04 7.20 1.39
C LEU A 152 7.31 6.88 2.16
N CYS A 153 8.12 5.97 1.61
CA CYS A 153 9.45 5.69 2.11
C CYS A 153 10.38 5.19 0.98
N TYR A 154 11.68 5.41 1.14
CA TYR A 154 12.68 4.91 0.22
C TYR A 154 13.20 3.54 0.69
N GLU A 155 13.24 2.57 -0.21
CA GLU A 155 13.68 1.19 0.01
C GLU A 155 15.22 1.10 0.16
N THR A 156 15.73 1.46 1.33
CA THR A 156 17.17 1.39 1.63
C THR A 156 17.68 -0.04 1.55
N SER A 157 18.81 -0.27 0.87
CA SER A 157 19.38 -1.59 0.66
C SER A 157 20.89 -1.52 0.43
N ASP A 158 21.64 -2.53 0.94
CA ASP A 158 23.08 -2.69 0.70
C ASP A 158 23.39 -3.45 -0.61
N ARG A 159 22.37 -3.93 -1.35
CA ARG A 159 22.57 -4.73 -2.56
C ARG A 159 23.38 -4.01 -3.66
N ASP A 160 23.27 -2.68 -3.72
CA ASP A 160 24.04 -1.82 -4.64
C ASP A 160 25.26 -1.16 -3.96
N GLY A 161 25.65 -1.65 -2.78
CA GLY A 161 26.81 -1.21 -1.99
C GLY A 161 26.51 -0.15 -0.96
N ALA A 162 27.42 -0.02 0.02
CA ALA A 162 27.26 0.83 1.20
C ALA A 162 27.03 2.33 0.90
N ASN A 163 27.53 2.84 -0.22
CA ASN A 163 27.28 4.25 -0.61
C ASN A 163 25.82 4.46 -0.95
N ARG A 164 25.23 3.55 -1.75
CA ARG A 164 23.81 3.61 -2.10
C ARG A 164 22.90 3.39 -0.90
N ALA A 165 23.29 2.52 0.04
CA ALA A 165 22.58 2.34 1.29
C ALA A 165 22.53 3.67 2.10
N ARG A 166 23.67 4.36 2.25
CA ARG A 166 23.72 5.67 2.93
C ARG A 166 22.88 6.74 2.23
N GLU A 167 22.93 6.80 0.88
CA GLU A 167 22.05 7.70 0.11
C GLU A 167 20.59 7.39 0.35
N GLY A 168 20.19 6.11 0.45
CA GLY A 168 18.81 5.70 0.76
C GLY A 168 18.36 6.10 2.18
N VAL A 169 19.24 5.94 3.18
CA VAL A 169 18.97 6.42 4.55
C VAL A 169 18.78 7.94 4.55
N GLU A 170 19.64 8.67 3.81
CA GLU A 170 19.58 10.14 3.73
C GLU A 170 18.31 10.60 3.00
N GLU A 171 17.87 9.91 1.95
CA GLU A 171 16.63 10.23 1.25
C GLU A 171 15.42 10.10 2.17
N ASN A 172 15.34 9.02 2.97
CA ASN A 172 14.30 8.87 4.00
C ASN A 172 14.33 10.03 5.01
N ARG A 173 15.53 10.40 5.51
CA ARG A 173 15.69 11.50 6.47
C ARG A 173 15.25 12.83 5.88
N ARG A 174 15.75 13.16 4.68
CA ARG A 174 15.45 14.38 3.96
C ARG A 174 13.95 14.53 3.68
N PHE A 175 13.32 13.47 3.19
CA PHE A 175 11.89 13.47 2.90
C PHE A 175 11.05 13.66 4.16
N LEU A 176 11.36 12.94 5.25
CA LEU A 176 10.67 13.11 6.54
C LEU A 176 10.74 14.54 7.06
N GLN A 177 11.89 15.20 6.90
CA GLN A 177 12.04 16.62 7.29
C GLN A 177 11.09 17.49 6.45
N ARG A 178 11.04 17.33 5.14
CA ARG A 178 10.18 18.12 4.25
C ARG A 178 8.68 17.89 4.49
N VAL A 179 8.31 16.66 4.83
CA VAL A 179 6.93 16.34 5.26
C VAL A 179 6.60 17.06 6.56
N ALA A 180 7.52 17.10 7.53
CA ALA A 180 7.33 17.81 8.79
C ALA A 180 7.22 19.35 8.60
N GLU A 181 7.83 19.90 7.56
CA GLU A 181 7.70 21.31 7.15
C GLU A 181 6.34 21.60 6.46
N GLY A 182 5.51 20.59 6.23
CA GLY A 182 4.16 20.72 5.65
C GLY A 182 4.15 20.90 4.13
N ARG A 183 5.19 20.49 3.42
CA ARG A 183 5.31 20.70 1.96
C ARG A 183 4.18 20.00 1.19
N TRP A 184 3.76 18.81 1.62
CA TRP A 184 2.71 18.03 0.97
C TRP A 184 1.61 17.65 1.98
N PRO A 185 0.44 18.30 1.92
CA PRO A 185 -0.68 18.02 2.84
C PRO A 185 -1.15 16.57 2.83
N LEU A 186 -1.17 15.94 1.64
CA LEU A 186 -1.61 14.55 1.47
C LEU A 186 -0.49 13.51 1.69
N ALA A 187 0.75 13.93 1.97
CA ALA A 187 1.84 12.98 2.20
C ALA A 187 2.22 12.85 3.68
N ARG A 188 2.63 11.64 4.04
CA ARG A 188 3.35 11.29 5.28
C ARG A 188 4.53 10.42 4.93
N GLY A 189 5.46 10.20 5.88
CA GLY A 189 6.63 9.38 5.64
C GLY A 189 6.82 8.29 6.68
N MET A 190 7.48 7.23 6.26
CA MET A 190 8.10 6.20 7.09
C MET A 190 9.58 6.10 6.74
N VAL A 191 10.36 5.26 7.44
CA VAL A 191 11.69 4.88 7.00
C VAL A 191 11.57 3.56 6.26
N GLY A 192 11.95 3.56 4.97
CA GLY A 192 11.96 2.36 4.15
C GLY A 192 13.28 1.59 4.28
N ALA A 193 13.17 0.28 4.33
CA ALA A 193 14.28 -0.66 4.24
C ALA A 193 13.84 -1.87 3.44
N HIS A 194 14.69 -2.42 2.55
CA HIS A 194 14.23 -3.45 1.62
C HIS A 194 13.79 -4.73 2.34
N ALA A 195 14.74 -5.55 2.78
CA ALA A 195 14.46 -6.82 3.44
C ALA A 195 15.64 -7.21 4.35
N SER A 196 15.41 -8.11 5.32
CA SER A 196 16.46 -8.52 6.26
C SER A 196 17.72 -8.99 5.55
N PHE A 197 17.60 -9.82 4.49
CA PHE A 197 18.75 -10.38 3.79
C PHE A 197 19.55 -9.39 2.91
N THR A 198 19.00 -8.21 2.63
CA THR A 198 19.67 -7.16 1.85
C THR A 198 20.18 -5.98 2.67
N LEU A 199 20.14 -6.09 3.99
CA LEU A 199 20.58 -5.06 4.93
C LEU A 199 21.76 -5.55 5.78
N SER A 200 22.82 -4.77 5.87
CA SER A 200 23.82 -4.91 6.91
C SER A 200 23.27 -4.50 8.27
N ASP A 201 23.92 -4.89 9.36
CA ASP A 201 23.49 -4.47 10.71
C ASP A 201 23.71 -2.97 10.90
N GLU A 202 24.75 -2.41 10.28
CA GLU A 202 25.05 -0.99 10.27
C GLU A 202 23.93 -0.18 9.59
N THR A 203 23.54 -0.57 8.37
CA THR A 203 22.46 0.12 7.63
C THR A 203 21.12 -0.01 8.35
N LEU A 204 20.82 -1.18 8.93
CA LEU A 204 19.60 -1.37 9.72
C LEU A 204 19.61 -0.46 10.96
N ALA A 205 20.74 -0.35 11.67
CA ALA A 205 20.86 0.52 12.82
C ALA A 205 20.69 2.01 12.46
N GLU A 206 21.19 2.45 11.31
CA GLU A 206 20.99 3.81 10.80
C GLU A 206 19.52 4.07 10.47
N CYS A 207 18.83 3.14 9.80
CA CYS A 207 17.38 3.23 9.55
C CYS A 207 16.58 3.35 10.86
N VAL A 208 16.90 2.52 11.86
CA VAL A 208 16.28 2.57 13.19
C VAL A 208 16.53 3.93 13.87
N ALA A 209 17.74 4.47 13.77
CA ALA A 209 18.06 5.77 14.37
C ALA A 209 17.25 6.90 13.73
N VAL A 210 17.12 6.91 12.39
CA VAL A 210 16.29 7.90 11.67
C VAL A 210 14.82 7.78 12.05
N ALA A 211 14.27 6.55 12.09
CA ALA A 211 12.87 6.31 12.45
C ALA A 211 12.56 6.78 13.88
N ARG A 212 13.45 6.51 14.84
CA ARG A 212 13.32 6.97 16.22
C ARG A 212 13.38 8.49 16.34
N GLN A 213 14.32 9.13 15.66
CA GLN A 213 14.47 10.58 15.65
C GLN A 213 13.22 11.28 15.07
N ALA A 214 12.70 10.78 13.95
CA ALA A 214 11.51 11.30 13.29
C ALA A 214 10.19 10.84 13.95
N LYS A 215 10.25 9.90 14.91
CA LYS A 215 9.07 9.28 15.58
C LYS A 215 8.11 8.61 14.61
N VAL A 216 8.63 8.00 13.55
CA VAL A 216 7.89 7.22 12.55
C VAL A 216 8.23 5.74 12.64
N GLY A 217 7.48 4.89 11.92
CA GLY A 217 7.77 3.47 11.81
C GLY A 217 8.79 3.15 10.72
N ILE A 218 9.29 1.91 10.74
CA ILE A 218 10.05 1.31 9.64
C ILE A 218 9.08 0.48 8.81
N HIS A 219 9.21 0.58 7.48
CA HIS A 219 8.48 -0.23 6.51
C HIS A 219 9.47 -1.10 5.75
N LEU A 220 9.31 -2.43 5.79
CA LEU A 220 10.22 -3.36 5.13
C LEU A 220 9.52 -4.69 4.78
N HIS A 221 10.08 -5.43 3.81
CA HIS A 221 9.70 -6.81 3.55
C HIS A 221 10.33 -7.73 4.59
N VAL A 222 9.61 -8.73 5.04
CA VAL A 222 10.11 -9.70 6.02
C VAL A 222 9.58 -11.09 5.73
N ALA A 223 10.48 -12.06 5.72
CA ALA A 223 10.12 -13.47 5.57
C ALA A 223 9.16 -13.73 4.40
N GLU A 224 9.33 -13.01 3.28
CA GLU A 224 8.53 -13.24 2.07
C GLU A 224 8.84 -14.60 1.47
N ASP A 225 10.12 -14.94 1.35
CA ASP A 225 10.62 -16.25 0.92
C ASP A 225 11.51 -16.87 2.00
N ALA A 226 11.65 -18.18 1.98
CA ALA A 226 12.49 -18.93 2.92
C ALA A 226 13.95 -18.48 2.92
N ILE A 227 14.42 -17.83 1.84
CA ILE A 227 15.80 -17.34 1.72
C ILE A 227 16.08 -16.22 2.72
N ASP A 228 15.09 -15.35 3.04
CA ASP A 228 15.24 -14.29 4.03
C ASP A 228 15.52 -14.87 5.42
N GLU A 229 14.76 -15.89 5.81
CA GLU A 229 14.96 -16.61 7.06
C GLU A 229 16.31 -17.34 7.11
N ALA A 230 16.66 -18.02 6.03
CA ALA A 230 17.91 -18.78 5.97
C ALA A 230 19.15 -17.87 6.06
N ASP A 231 19.11 -16.70 5.39
CA ASP A 231 20.19 -15.70 5.46
C ASP A 231 20.28 -15.07 6.85
N ALA A 232 19.14 -14.70 7.44
CA ALA A 232 19.10 -14.11 8.78
C ALA A 232 19.73 -15.03 9.83
N VAL A 233 19.36 -16.31 9.82
CA VAL A 233 19.95 -17.33 10.71
C VAL A 233 21.43 -17.52 10.46
N ALA A 234 21.87 -17.58 9.20
CA ALA A 234 23.28 -17.79 8.85
C ALA A 234 24.17 -16.63 9.30
N ARG A 235 23.66 -15.38 9.23
CA ARG A 235 24.44 -14.18 9.58
C ARG A 235 24.40 -13.83 11.06
N SER A 236 23.25 -13.96 11.71
CA SER A 236 23.05 -13.46 13.06
C SER A 236 22.71 -14.54 14.09
N GLY A 237 22.45 -15.77 13.68
CA GLY A 237 21.90 -16.82 14.56
C GLY A 237 20.42 -16.62 14.91
N HIS A 238 19.78 -15.57 14.39
CA HIS A 238 18.38 -15.22 14.63
C HIS A 238 17.58 -15.30 13.34
N ARG A 239 16.29 -15.65 13.45
CA ARG A 239 15.35 -15.56 12.35
C ARG A 239 15.07 -14.08 12.01
N ALA A 240 14.48 -13.80 10.86
CA ALA A 240 14.35 -12.45 10.31
C ALA A 240 13.63 -11.47 11.28
N VAL A 241 12.46 -11.83 11.81
CA VAL A 241 11.73 -10.97 12.76
C VAL A 241 12.48 -10.83 14.08
N GLN A 242 13.16 -11.88 14.54
CA GLN A 242 13.97 -11.83 15.77
C GLN A 242 15.15 -10.87 15.62
N ARG A 243 15.84 -10.90 14.47
CA ARG A 243 16.93 -9.96 14.16
C ARG A 243 16.45 -8.51 14.15
N LEU A 244 15.31 -8.25 13.47
CA LEU A 244 14.70 -6.92 13.43
C LEU A 244 14.26 -6.43 14.81
N HIS A 245 13.71 -7.32 15.65
CA HIS A 245 13.36 -7.01 17.02
C HIS A 245 14.60 -6.67 17.85
N ALA A 246 15.67 -7.45 17.78
CA ALA A 246 16.93 -7.21 18.47
C ALA A 246 17.56 -5.86 18.07
N ALA A 247 17.47 -5.48 16.79
CA ALA A 247 17.89 -4.18 16.29
C ALA A 247 17.00 -3.01 16.74
N GLY A 248 15.82 -3.30 17.33
CA GLY A 248 14.86 -2.31 17.77
C GLY A 248 14.09 -1.65 16.63
N ALA A 249 13.91 -2.36 15.51
CA ALA A 249 13.13 -1.93 14.35
C ALA A 249 11.63 -2.12 14.54
N LEU A 250 11.20 -2.93 15.52
CA LEU A 250 9.79 -3.27 15.72
C LEU A 250 9.16 -2.47 16.84
N ASP A 251 8.13 -1.71 16.51
CA ASP A 251 7.19 -1.08 17.43
C ASP A 251 5.79 -1.01 16.80
N GLU A 252 4.84 -0.36 17.46
CA GLU A 252 3.46 -0.22 16.98
C GLU A 252 3.30 0.58 15.66
N ARG A 253 4.35 1.27 15.23
CA ARG A 253 4.41 2.04 13.99
C ARG A 253 5.05 1.25 12.85
N ALA A 254 5.74 0.14 13.15
CA ALA A 254 6.40 -0.68 12.15
C ALA A 254 5.39 -1.38 11.24
N LEU A 255 5.75 -1.47 9.95
CA LEU A 255 4.98 -2.14 8.90
C LEU A 255 5.85 -3.19 8.22
N LEU A 256 5.43 -4.44 8.31
CA LEU A 256 6.14 -5.61 7.83
C LEU A 256 5.37 -6.19 6.64
N ALA A 257 5.92 -6.11 5.43
CA ALA A 257 5.27 -6.69 4.27
C ALA A 257 5.49 -8.22 4.22
N HIS A 258 4.46 -8.95 3.80
CA HIS A 258 4.37 -10.39 3.58
C HIS A 258 4.30 -11.26 4.84
N ALA A 259 5.39 -11.41 5.59
CA ALA A 259 5.48 -12.31 6.77
C ALA A 259 4.97 -13.74 6.47
N VAL A 260 5.40 -14.34 5.33
CA VAL A 260 4.94 -15.65 4.86
C VAL A 260 5.62 -16.79 5.63
N HIS A 261 6.95 -16.73 5.77
CA HIS A 261 7.78 -17.80 6.34
C HIS A 261 8.12 -17.60 7.82
N ILE A 262 7.36 -16.76 8.54
CA ILE A 262 7.51 -16.59 9.99
C ILE A 262 7.10 -17.88 10.74
N ASP A 263 7.66 -18.05 11.92
CA ASP A 263 7.26 -19.09 12.87
C ASP A 263 6.35 -18.54 13.99
N PRO A 264 5.78 -19.40 14.87
CA PRO A 264 4.95 -18.95 15.98
C PRO A 264 5.64 -18.00 16.97
N ALA A 265 6.97 -18.13 17.17
CA ALA A 265 7.72 -17.25 18.07
C ALA A 265 7.88 -15.86 17.45
N GLU A 266 8.13 -15.77 16.16
CA GLU A 266 8.16 -14.52 15.41
C GLU A 266 6.80 -13.83 15.37
N ALA A 267 5.73 -14.61 15.17
CA ALA A 267 4.36 -14.10 15.25
C ALA A 267 4.04 -13.51 16.63
N GLU A 268 4.56 -14.10 17.72
CA GLU A 268 4.43 -13.55 19.07
C GLU A 268 5.16 -12.21 19.21
N LEU A 269 6.39 -12.08 18.68
CA LEU A 269 7.12 -10.82 18.67
C LEU A 269 6.35 -9.72 17.92
N ILE A 270 5.77 -10.04 16.75
CA ILE A 270 4.93 -9.10 16.01
C ILE A 270 3.73 -8.65 16.85
N ARG A 271 3.06 -9.57 17.55
CA ARG A 271 1.93 -9.23 18.43
C ARG A 271 2.37 -8.38 19.62
N ALA A 272 3.46 -8.77 20.29
CA ALA A 272 3.99 -8.10 21.48
C ALA A 272 4.43 -6.66 21.17
N THR A 273 5.09 -6.44 20.04
CA THR A 273 5.52 -5.11 19.57
C THR A 273 4.39 -4.31 18.96
N ARG A 274 3.26 -4.93 18.68
CA ARG A 274 2.10 -4.36 18.00
C ARG A 274 2.40 -3.87 16.57
N ALA A 275 3.46 -4.36 15.93
CA ALA A 275 3.75 -4.11 14.54
C ALA A 275 2.60 -4.58 13.63
N THR A 276 2.41 -3.92 12.50
CA THR A 276 1.38 -4.28 11.52
C THR A 276 2.02 -5.10 10.41
N VAL A 277 1.36 -6.17 9.97
CA VAL A 277 1.74 -6.93 8.78
C VAL A 277 0.89 -6.48 7.60
N ALA A 278 1.51 -6.18 6.46
CA ALA A 278 0.82 -6.02 5.19
C ALA A 278 0.76 -7.37 4.46
N HIS A 279 -0.44 -7.96 4.39
CA HIS A 279 -0.69 -9.19 3.65
C HIS A 279 -0.98 -8.87 2.19
N ASN A 280 -0.22 -9.48 1.27
CA ASN A 280 -0.27 -9.23 -0.16
C ASN A 280 -0.66 -10.52 -0.91
N PRO A 281 -1.90 -11.02 -0.80
CA PRO A 281 -2.26 -12.35 -1.28
C PRO A 281 -2.06 -12.54 -2.78
N ARG A 282 -2.35 -11.55 -3.62
CA ARG A 282 -2.15 -11.65 -5.08
C ARG A 282 -0.68 -11.75 -5.43
N SER A 283 0.16 -10.92 -4.82
CA SER A 283 1.61 -10.94 -5.03
C SER A 283 2.22 -12.25 -4.53
N ASN A 284 1.87 -12.70 -3.33
CA ASN A 284 2.35 -13.97 -2.78
C ASN A 284 2.01 -15.15 -3.70
N MET A 285 0.81 -15.17 -4.30
CA MET A 285 0.43 -16.18 -5.30
C MET A 285 1.25 -16.05 -6.58
N HIS A 286 1.41 -14.82 -7.08
CA HIS A 286 2.17 -14.55 -8.30
C HIS A 286 3.64 -14.98 -8.19
N ASN A 287 4.26 -14.66 -7.05
CA ASN A 287 5.67 -14.98 -6.77
C ASN A 287 5.87 -16.44 -6.30
N GLY A 288 4.80 -17.19 -6.02
CA GLY A 288 4.87 -18.57 -5.57
C GLY A 288 5.51 -18.74 -4.19
N VAL A 289 5.54 -17.69 -3.36
CA VAL A 289 6.25 -17.69 -2.07
C VAL A 289 5.48 -18.36 -0.93
N GLY A 290 4.17 -18.57 -1.07
CA GLY A 290 3.36 -19.25 -0.05
C GLY A 290 2.26 -18.36 0.53
N ARG A 291 1.95 -18.54 1.83
CA ARG A 291 0.79 -17.93 2.49
C ARG A 291 1.17 -17.33 3.84
N THR A 292 0.81 -16.10 4.10
CA THR A 292 0.92 -15.48 5.41
C THR A 292 0.06 -16.23 6.42
N PRO A 293 0.59 -16.66 7.58
CA PRO A 293 -0.15 -17.41 8.60
C PRO A 293 -1.06 -16.47 9.42
N LEU A 294 -2.17 -16.02 8.83
CA LEU A 294 -3.07 -15.01 9.39
C LEU A 294 -3.57 -15.37 10.80
N ALA A 295 -3.79 -16.67 11.07
CA ALA A 295 -4.26 -17.14 12.36
C ALA A 295 -3.29 -16.84 13.52
N TRP A 296 -1.98 -16.75 13.26
CA TRP A 296 -0.97 -16.46 14.28
C TRP A 296 -0.87 -14.96 14.61
N LEU A 297 -1.35 -14.08 13.73
CA LEU A 297 -1.11 -12.64 13.79
C LEU A 297 -2.21 -11.84 14.51
N ALA A 298 -3.29 -12.49 14.94
CA ALA A 298 -4.33 -11.96 15.85
C ALA A 298 -4.68 -10.47 15.67
N GLY A 299 -5.17 -10.09 14.48
CA GLY A 299 -5.63 -8.71 14.25
C GLY A 299 -4.53 -7.69 13.90
N ARG A 300 -3.29 -8.13 13.70
CA ARG A 300 -2.16 -7.28 13.30
C ARG A 300 -1.90 -7.28 11.78
N VAL A 301 -2.93 -7.50 10.99
CA VAL A 301 -2.79 -7.63 9.53
C VAL A 301 -3.68 -6.64 8.81
N ALA A 302 -3.10 -5.89 7.89
CA ALA A 302 -3.77 -5.07 6.89
C ALA A 302 -3.54 -5.66 5.49
N LEU A 303 -4.23 -5.16 4.46
CA LEU A 303 -4.03 -5.58 3.07
C LEU A 303 -3.12 -4.62 2.33
N GLY A 304 -2.20 -5.16 1.55
CA GLY A 304 -1.41 -4.47 0.56
C GLY A 304 -1.47 -5.16 -0.80
N THR A 305 -1.08 -4.48 -1.85
CA THR A 305 -1.10 -5.01 -3.22
C THR A 305 0.29 -5.32 -3.78
N ASP A 306 1.34 -4.90 -3.05
CA ASP A 306 2.71 -5.00 -3.54
C ASP A 306 2.88 -4.31 -4.91
N GLY A 307 3.64 -4.86 -5.84
CA GLY A 307 3.84 -4.35 -7.19
C GLY A 307 2.65 -4.50 -8.14
N ILE A 308 1.46 -4.88 -7.66
CA ILE A 308 0.24 -5.03 -8.46
C ILE A 308 -0.64 -3.79 -8.32
N SER A 309 -1.66 -3.63 -9.17
CA SER A 309 -2.56 -2.47 -9.12
C SER A 309 -3.28 -2.31 -7.78
N GLY A 310 -3.54 -1.06 -7.36
CA GLY A 310 -4.15 -0.68 -6.09
C GLY A 310 -5.64 -1.01 -5.92
N ASP A 311 -6.17 -2.06 -6.59
CA ASP A 311 -7.55 -2.52 -6.43
C ASP A 311 -7.71 -3.34 -5.13
N MET A 312 -8.19 -2.68 -4.08
CA MET A 312 -8.39 -3.29 -2.77
C MET A 312 -9.65 -4.15 -2.68
N PHE A 313 -10.60 -4.03 -3.61
CA PHE A 313 -11.73 -4.98 -3.69
C PHE A 313 -11.24 -6.35 -4.14
N GLU A 314 -10.39 -6.39 -5.16
CA GLU A 314 -9.79 -7.63 -5.64
C GLU A 314 -8.84 -8.24 -4.60
N GLU A 315 -8.07 -7.42 -3.88
CA GLU A 315 -7.17 -7.88 -2.82
C GLU A 315 -7.94 -8.51 -1.66
N ALA A 316 -9.02 -7.87 -1.20
CA ALA A 316 -9.86 -8.41 -0.13
C ALA A 316 -10.53 -9.74 -0.53
N ARG A 317 -11.01 -9.85 -1.78
CA ARG A 317 -11.54 -11.09 -2.35
C ARG A 317 -10.49 -12.19 -2.38
N SER A 318 -9.28 -11.86 -2.83
CA SER A 318 -8.16 -12.80 -2.92
C SER A 318 -7.74 -13.29 -1.54
N ALA A 319 -7.68 -12.42 -0.53
CA ALA A 319 -7.39 -12.79 0.85
C ALA A 319 -8.40 -13.79 1.39
N TYR A 320 -9.71 -13.56 1.15
CA TYR A 320 -10.76 -14.50 1.53
C TYR A 320 -10.61 -15.84 0.83
N LEU A 321 -10.50 -15.86 -0.51
CA LEU A 321 -10.46 -17.09 -1.29
C LEU A 321 -9.24 -17.94 -0.93
N ARG A 322 -8.06 -17.31 -0.77
CA ARG A 322 -6.83 -18.01 -0.35
C ARG A 322 -6.94 -18.62 1.04
N ARG A 323 -7.59 -17.90 1.97
CA ARG A 323 -7.84 -18.46 3.30
C ARG A 323 -8.89 -19.56 3.26
N ARG A 324 -9.94 -19.40 2.44
CA ARG A 324 -11.03 -20.39 2.29
C ARG A 324 -10.56 -21.73 1.74
N GLU A 325 -9.52 -21.77 0.91
CA GLU A 325 -8.89 -23.01 0.43
C GLU A 325 -8.32 -23.86 1.57
N GLU A 326 -7.86 -23.23 2.66
CA GLU A 326 -7.29 -23.93 3.83
C GLU A 326 -8.36 -24.28 4.85
N ASP A 327 -9.35 -23.39 5.00
CA ASP A 327 -10.31 -23.45 6.10
C ASP A 327 -11.69 -23.05 5.59
N LEU A 328 -12.55 -24.06 5.40
CA LEU A 328 -13.93 -23.86 4.93
C LEU A 328 -14.83 -23.11 5.92
N GLU A 329 -14.39 -22.88 7.16
CA GLU A 329 -15.11 -22.05 8.15
C GLU A 329 -14.77 -20.57 8.02
N THR A 330 -13.82 -20.20 7.14
CA THR A 330 -13.44 -18.79 6.93
C THR A 330 -14.65 -17.92 6.54
N ASP A 331 -14.91 -16.90 7.33
CA ASP A 331 -15.96 -15.91 7.11
C ASP A 331 -15.55 -14.86 6.06
N PRO A 332 -16.43 -14.46 5.12
CA PRO A 332 -16.16 -13.38 4.16
C PRO A 332 -15.80 -12.04 4.81
N GLY A 333 -16.21 -11.81 6.05
CA GLY A 333 -15.88 -10.61 6.84
C GLY A 333 -14.38 -10.40 7.05
N ILE A 334 -13.54 -11.42 6.84
CA ILE A 334 -12.08 -11.27 6.93
C ILE A 334 -11.57 -10.16 6.01
N GLY A 335 -12.09 -10.04 4.78
CA GLY A 335 -11.70 -8.97 3.86
C GLY A 335 -11.98 -7.58 4.43
N LEU A 336 -13.17 -7.35 4.98
CA LEU A 336 -13.55 -6.07 5.58
C LEU A 336 -12.72 -5.74 6.83
N ALA A 337 -12.43 -6.74 7.65
CA ALA A 337 -11.57 -6.58 8.83
C ALA A 337 -10.14 -6.17 8.45
N LEU A 338 -9.57 -6.78 7.42
CA LEU A 338 -8.23 -6.45 6.94
C LEU A 338 -8.18 -5.03 6.33
N LEU A 339 -9.19 -4.63 5.55
CA LEU A 339 -9.33 -3.26 5.02
C LEU A 339 -9.46 -2.22 6.15
N SER A 340 -10.29 -2.50 7.16
CA SER A 340 -10.46 -1.61 8.31
C SER A 340 -9.15 -1.39 9.08
N ARG A 341 -8.29 -2.41 9.17
CA ARG A 341 -6.97 -2.30 9.81
C ARG A 341 -5.98 -1.47 8.98
N GLY A 342 -6.05 -1.55 7.65
CA GLY A 342 -5.32 -0.64 6.75
C GLY A 342 -5.71 0.81 6.99
N ALA A 343 -7.00 1.09 7.09
CA ALA A 343 -7.50 2.42 7.42
C ALA A 343 -7.02 2.90 8.81
N ALA A 344 -7.01 2.02 9.81
CA ALA A 344 -6.49 2.35 11.14
C ALA A 344 -4.97 2.63 11.13
N LEU A 345 -4.19 1.92 10.30
CA LEU A 345 -2.76 2.21 10.09
C LEU A 345 -2.58 3.62 9.51
N ALA A 346 -3.25 3.92 8.40
CA ALA A 346 -3.19 5.24 7.78
C ALA A 346 -3.69 6.33 8.74
N GLY A 347 -4.77 6.08 9.46
CA GLY A 347 -5.31 7.02 10.45
C GLY A 347 -4.30 7.39 11.55
N ARG A 348 -3.55 6.42 12.07
CA ARG A 348 -2.45 6.70 13.02
C ARG A 348 -1.34 7.54 12.37
N THR A 349 -0.95 7.21 11.15
CA THR A 349 0.13 7.89 10.43
C THR A 349 -0.22 9.33 10.08
N PHE A 350 -1.48 9.59 9.71
CA PHE A 350 -1.97 10.94 9.40
C PHE A 350 -2.41 11.74 10.64
N GLY A 351 -2.51 11.12 11.83
CA GLY A 351 -3.09 11.75 13.01
C GLY A 351 -4.63 11.90 12.93
N GLU A 352 -5.27 11.07 12.11
CA GLU A 352 -6.72 11.04 11.84
C GLU A 352 -7.32 9.70 12.26
N PRO A 353 -7.56 9.48 13.56
CA PRO A 353 -7.97 8.17 14.09
C PRO A 353 -9.32 7.66 13.56
N GLN A 354 -10.13 8.54 12.97
CA GLN A 354 -11.40 8.20 12.35
C GLN A 354 -11.32 7.95 10.83
N LEU A 355 -10.13 8.00 10.22
CA LEU A 355 -9.96 7.67 8.81
C LEU A 355 -10.45 6.24 8.54
N GLY A 356 -11.21 6.04 7.45
CA GLY A 356 -11.88 4.78 7.14
C GLY A 356 -13.25 4.60 7.80
N ARG A 357 -13.83 5.69 8.35
CA ARG A 357 -15.19 5.76 8.86
C ARG A 357 -15.95 6.91 8.24
N LEU A 358 -17.27 6.79 8.13
CA LEU A 358 -18.17 7.87 7.71
C LEU A 358 -19.01 8.35 8.89
N GLU A 359 -18.33 8.64 9.99
CA GLU A 359 -18.91 9.16 11.24
C GLU A 359 -18.57 10.64 11.39
N ALA A 360 -19.33 11.33 12.22
CA ALA A 360 -19.13 12.75 12.51
C ALA A 360 -17.68 13.08 12.90
N GLY A 361 -17.11 14.11 12.29
CA GLY A 361 -15.71 14.53 12.50
C GLY A 361 -14.67 13.73 11.72
N ALA A 362 -15.03 12.60 11.10
CA ALA A 362 -14.10 11.83 10.28
C ALA A 362 -13.66 12.61 9.02
N PRO A 363 -12.42 12.47 8.56
CA PRO A 363 -12.04 12.98 7.26
C PRO A 363 -12.90 12.34 6.17
N ALA A 364 -13.37 13.15 5.23
CA ALA A 364 -14.26 12.69 4.16
C ALA A 364 -13.44 12.04 3.03
N ASP A 365 -12.88 10.87 3.32
CA ASP A 365 -12.29 9.96 2.36
C ASP A 365 -13.32 8.86 2.09
N LEU A 366 -14.00 8.92 0.94
CA LEU A 366 -15.14 8.05 0.64
C LEU A 366 -15.24 7.70 -0.85
N VAL A 367 -15.99 6.63 -1.10
CA VAL A 367 -16.27 6.13 -2.45
C VAL A 367 -17.78 5.94 -2.61
N VAL A 368 -18.32 6.43 -3.71
CA VAL A 368 -19.68 6.14 -4.15
C VAL A 368 -19.62 5.00 -5.15
N LEU A 369 -20.28 3.90 -4.81
CA LEU A 369 -20.37 2.71 -5.64
C LEU A 369 -21.74 2.66 -6.32
N ASP A 370 -21.77 2.66 -7.65
CA ASP A 370 -22.96 2.35 -8.43
C ASP A 370 -23.16 0.83 -8.48
N TYR A 371 -23.64 0.32 -7.36
CA TYR A 371 -23.84 -1.12 -7.15
C TYR A 371 -25.29 -1.40 -6.80
N ALA A 372 -26.06 -1.86 -7.80
CA ALA A 372 -27.42 -2.34 -7.61
C ALA A 372 -27.40 -3.72 -6.95
N ALA A 373 -27.49 -3.74 -5.61
CA ALA A 373 -27.45 -4.99 -4.86
C ALA A 373 -28.63 -5.91 -5.26
N PRO A 374 -28.35 -7.15 -5.72
CA PRO A 374 -29.42 -8.09 -6.15
C PRO A 374 -30.20 -8.68 -4.96
N THR A 375 -29.68 -8.52 -3.75
CA THR A 375 -30.29 -8.99 -2.49
C THR A 375 -30.25 -7.87 -1.45
N PRO A 376 -31.00 -7.96 -0.33
CA PRO A 376 -31.05 -6.87 0.64
C PRO A 376 -29.69 -6.46 1.20
N MET A 377 -29.34 -5.17 1.03
CA MET A 377 -28.13 -4.58 1.61
C MET A 377 -28.38 -4.27 3.08
N GLN A 378 -27.69 -5.02 3.96
CA GLN A 378 -27.74 -4.87 5.41
C GLN A 378 -26.37 -5.20 6.03
N PRO A 379 -26.07 -4.79 7.27
CA PRO A 379 -24.75 -4.99 7.87
C PRO A 379 -24.25 -6.44 7.79
N ALA A 380 -25.09 -7.42 8.09
CA ALA A 380 -24.71 -8.84 8.04
C ALA A 380 -24.45 -9.38 6.63
N ALA A 381 -24.93 -8.71 5.57
CA ALA A 381 -24.73 -9.10 4.19
C ALA A 381 -23.57 -8.37 3.52
N LEU A 382 -23.03 -7.29 4.13
CA LEU A 382 -22.01 -6.43 3.51
C LEU A 382 -20.78 -7.22 3.05
N ALA A 383 -20.27 -8.09 3.91
CA ALA A 383 -19.09 -8.91 3.60
C ALA A 383 -19.29 -9.81 2.37
N ALA A 384 -20.47 -10.43 2.25
CA ALA A 384 -20.78 -11.25 1.09
C ALA A 384 -20.94 -10.41 -0.18
N HIS A 385 -21.61 -9.26 -0.12
CA HIS A 385 -21.68 -8.33 -1.25
C HIS A 385 -20.28 -7.84 -1.67
N TRP A 386 -19.42 -7.52 -0.70
CA TRP A 386 -18.04 -7.09 -0.97
C TRP A 386 -17.25 -8.18 -1.69
N THR A 387 -17.30 -9.40 -1.18
CA THR A 387 -16.52 -10.52 -1.71
C THR A 387 -17.03 -11.02 -3.07
N PHE A 388 -18.35 -11.10 -3.27
CA PHE A 388 -18.93 -11.78 -4.43
C PHE A 388 -19.59 -10.86 -5.47
N GLY A 389 -19.78 -9.58 -5.16
CA GLY A 389 -20.52 -8.65 -6.03
C GLY A 389 -19.78 -7.35 -6.32
N ILE A 390 -19.25 -6.67 -5.30
CA ILE A 390 -18.62 -5.36 -5.46
C ILE A 390 -17.22 -5.49 -6.05
N GLY A 391 -16.81 -4.52 -6.86
CA GLY A 391 -15.47 -4.43 -7.44
C GLY A 391 -15.21 -3.02 -7.98
N ALA A 392 -14.01 -2.74 -8.44
CA ALA A 392 -13.58 -1.43 -8.94
C ALA A 392 -14.48 -0.87 -10.05
N LEU A 393 -15.09 -1.74 -10.87
CA LEU A 393 -16.01 -1.32 -11.94
C LEU A 393 -17.25 -0.54 -11.44
N HIS A 394 -17.59 -0.66 -10.14
CA HIS A 394 -18.71 0.06 -9.53
C HIS A 394 -18.31 1.41 -8.92
N VAL A 395 -17.00 1.74 -8.89
CA VAL A 395 -16.52 3.03 -8.36
C VAL A 395 -16.95 4.14 -9.29
N ARG A 396 -17.95 4.93 -8.87
CA ARG A 396 -18.46 6.08 -9.62
C ARG A 396 -17.76 7.36 -9.23
N ASP A 397 -17.79 7.70 -7.93
CA ASP A 397 -17.18 8.91 -7.42
C ASP A 397 -16.22 8.58 -6.26
N VAL A 398 -15.13 9.35 -6.14
CA VAL A 398 -14.16 9.25 -5.04
C VAL A 398 -13.88 10.62 -4.46
N MET A 399 -13.92 10.71 -3.15
CA MET A 399 -13.59 11.92 -2.39
C MET A 399 -12.38 11.64 -1.48
N VAL A 400 -11.44 12.57 -1.44
CA VAL A 400 -10.26 12.55 -0.56
C VAL A 400 -10.20 13.86 0.20
N GLY A 401 -10.24 13.80 1.54
CA GLY A 401 -10.24 15.01 2.37
C GLY A 401 -11.37 15.98 2.05
N GLY A 402 -12.51 15.48 1.57
CA GLY A 402 -13.68 16.29 1.19
C GLY A 402 -13.64 16.88 -0.21
N GLU A 403 -12.57 16.67 -0.96
CA GLU A 403 -12.48 17.07 -2.36
C GLU A 403 -12.91 15.91 -3.26
N LEU A 404 -13.75 16.20 -4.25
CA LEU A 404 -14.21 15.22 -5.24
C LEU A 404 -13.13 15.02 -6.30
N ILE A 405 -12.38 13.94 -6.20
CA ILE A 405 -11.22 13.64 -7.06
C ILE A 405 -11.61 12.78 -8.28
N VAL A 406 -12.58 11.91 -8.11
CA VAL A 406 -13.18 11.15 -9.23
C VAL A 406 -14.67 11.45 -9.25
N ARG A 407 -15.21 11.75 -10.43
CA ARG A 407 -16.63 11.97 -10.67
C ARG A 407 -17.05 11.24 -11.94
N ASP A 408 -18.16 10.50 -11.86
CA ASP A 408 -18.69 9.74 -12.99
C ASP A 408 -17.58 8.93 -13.71
N HIS A 409 -16.81 8.16 -12.92
CA HIS A 409 -15.69 7.30 -13.37
C HIS A 409 -14.49 8.05 -13.99
N ARG A 410 -14.36 9.36 -13.79
CA ARG A 410 -13.29 10.17 -14.39
C ARG A 410 -12.61 11.04 -13.32
N SER A 411 -11.30 11.18 -13.44
CA SER A 411 -10.58 12.14 -12.61
C SER A 411 -11.05 13.57 -12.89
N THR A 412 -11.16 14.35 -11.83
CA THR A 412 -11.47 15.79 -11.90
C THR A 412 -10.21 16.66 -11.96
N ARG A 413 -9.03 16.08 -11.73
CA ARG A 413 -7.76 16.81 -11.62
C ARG A 413 -6.84 16.60 -12.81
N ILE A 414 -6.91 15.45 -13.47
CA ILE A 414 -5.97 15.05 -14.52
C ILE A 414 -6.69 14.48 -15.72
N ASP A 415 -6.09 14.63 -16.90
CA ASP A 415 -6.55 14.01 -18.13
C ASP A 415 -5.94 12.60 -18.29
N ALA A 416 -6.77 11.55 -18.20
CA ALA A 416 -6.35 10.17 -18.35
C ALA A 416 -5.69 9.86 -19.70
N GLN A 417 -6.04 10.57 -20.78
CA GLN A 417 -5.41 10.38 -22.09
C GLN A 417 -3.99 10.95 -22.10
N GLU A 418 -3.80 12.11 -21.51
CA GLU A 418 -2.49 12.74 -21.38
C GLU A 418 -1.53 11.87 -20.56
N ILE A 419 -1.95 11.45 -19.35
CA ILE A 419 -1.18 10.50 -18.53
C ILE A 419 -0.88 9.22 -19.31
N GLY A 420 -1.85 8.65 -20.02
CA GLY A 420 -1.65 7.46 -20.80
C GLY A 420 -0.62 7.62 -21.93
N LEU A 421 -0.54 8.81 -22.55
CA LEU A 421 0.47 9.13 -23.57
C LEU A 421 1.86 9.27 -22.93
N GLU A 422 1.96 10.00 -21.82
CA GLU A 422 3.22 10.15 -21.06
C GLU A 422 3.73 8.80 -20.58
N ALA A 423 2.86 7.98 -19.97
CA ALA A 423 3.19 6.67 -19.45
C ALA A 423 3.74 5.73 -20.54
N ARG A 424 3.11 5.69 -21.72
CA ARG A 424 3.61 4.85 -22.85
C ARG A 424 4.99 5.29 -23.33
N ARG A 425 5.28 6.59 -23.39
CA ARG A 425 6.60 7.10 -23.75
C ARG A 425 7.64 6.77 -22.69
N ALA A 426 7.28 6.96 -21.40
CA ALA A 426 8.14 6.65 -20.27
C ALA A 426 8.42 5.14 -20.18
N ALA A 427 7.39 4.28 -20.36
CA ALA A 427 7.55 2.83 -20.37
C ALA A 427 8.52 2.35 -21.45
N SER A 428 8.41 2.86 -22.67
CA SER A 428 9.34 2.50 -23.76
C SER A 428 10.80 2.81 -23.39
N ARG A 429 11.07 4.00 -22.85
CA ARG A 429 12.40 4.38 -22.39
C ARG A 429 12.89 3.53 -21.22
N LEU A 430 12.01 3.26 -20.24
CA LEU A 430 12.33 2.41 -19.09
C LEU A 430 12.71 1.01 -19.53
N TRP A 431 11.94 0.40 -20.44
CA TRP A 431 12.20 -0.95 -20.93
C TRP A 431 13.49 -1.04 -21.74
N GLU A 432 13.79 -0.03 -22.61
CA GLU A 432 15.05 0.06 -23.33
C GLU A 432 16.26 0.16 -22.39
N ARG A 433 16.12 0.94 -21.31
CA ARG A 433 17.19 1.03 -20.28
C ARG A 433 17.34 -0.30 -19.54
N MET A 434 16.26 -0.90 -19.11
CA MET A 434 16.24 -2.19 -18.42
C MET A 434 16.89 -3.29 -19.27
N ASP A 435 16.69 -3.28 -20.59
CA ASP A 435 17.30 -4.25 -21.51
C ASP A 435 18.85 -4.16 -21.57
N ARG A 436 19.41 -3.01 -21.19
CA ARG A 436 20.87 -2.81 -21.10
C ARG A 436 21.45 -3.23 -19.75
N ILE A 437 20.60 -3.54 -18.77
CA ILE A 437 20.99 -3.94 -17.41
C ILE A 437 20.89 -5.46 -17.31
N GLY A 438 21.99 -6.14 -17.02
CA GLY A 438 22.01 -7.58 -16.74
C GLY A 438 21.30 -7.95 -15.43
N PRO A 439 21.11 -9.26 -15.16
CA PRO A 439 20.65 -9.74 -13.87
C PRO A 439 21.51 -9.18 -12.74
N HIS A 440 20.89 -8.90 -11.58
CA HIS A 440 21.63 -8.39 -10.44
C HIS A 440 22.49 -9.49 -9.81
N GLY A 441 23.76 -9.15 -9.49
CA GLY A 441 24.70 -10.13 -8.94
C GLY A 441 24.62 -10.36 -7.44
N PHE A 442 23.74 -9.64 -6.71
CA PHE A 442 23.59 -9.84 -5.27
C PHE A 442 23.01 -11.23 -4.96
N ALA A 443 23.66 -11.94 -4.03
CA ALA A 443 23.21 -13.21 -3.50
C ALA A 443 23.33 -13.20 -1.96
N PRO A 444 22.35 -13.76 -1.23
CA PRO A 444 22.44 -13.96 0.22
C PRO A 444 23.61 -14.83 0.63
N SER A 445 24.12 -14.64 1.84
CA SER A 445 25.35 -15.27 2.37
C SER A 445 25.36 -16.80 2.29
N ARG A 446 24.21 -17.46 2.38
CA ARG A 446 24.12 -18.93 2.34
C ARG A 446 24.39 -19.54 0.95
N LEU A 447 24.07 -18.82 -0.13
CA LEU A 447 24.34 -19.31 -1.50
C LEU A 447 25.82 -19.22 -1.86
N LEU A 448 26.55 -18.28 -1.25
CA LEU A 448 28.00 -18.13 -1.48
C LEU A 448 28.81 -19.27 -0.82
N SER A 449 28.30 -19.89 0.27
CA SER A 449 28.97 -21.01 0.96
C SER A 449 28.81 -22.37 0.27
N THR A 450 27.81 -22.54 -0.61
CA THR A 450 27.57 -23.80 -1.35
C THR A 450 28.30 -23.89 -2.68
N VAL A 451 28.83 -22.79 -3.20
CA VAL A 451 29.58 -22.73 -4.49
C VAL A 451 31.09 -22.84 -4.27
N GLY A 452 31.59 -22.73 -3.04
CA GLY A 452 33.00 -22.81 -2.68
C GLY A 452 33.47 -24.18 -2.17
N GLY A 453 32.67 -25.23 -2.32
CA GLY A 453 32.94 -26.58 -1.83
C GLY A 453 32.81 -27.65 -2.93
N GLU A 454 33.58 -27.52 -4.02
CA GLU A 454 33.96 -28.65 -4.89
C GLU A 454 35.47 -28.56 -5.19
#